data_41b2685dab839fc2b88614b3801fbdae
#
_entry.id   41b2685dab839fc2b88614b3801fbdae
#
_cell.length_a   1.000
_cell.length_b   1.000
_cell.length_c   1.000
_cell.angle_alpha   90.00
_cell.angle_beta   90.00
_cell.angle_gamma   90.00
#
_symmetry.space_group_name_H-M   'P 1'
#
loop_
_entity.id
_entity.type
_entity.pdbx_description
1 polymer ?
#
loop_
_entity_poly.entity_id
_entity_poly.type
_entity_poly.pdbx_seq_one_letter_code
_entity_poly.pdbx_strand_id
1 'polypeptide(L)'
;SELEAIEINLPNTLGIQERFLVSESSNFAPELQSKYPEIRSYKGVGITDKTATVYFSNSPRGLQTMVLRADQDSEYIESYSKTKSVYKLITSKNKSNNNPLIACSTEDRSLNSELQNKASKIKANDKVFRTYRLALSCNAEYTNYYGGTVAGALAGMNASMTRINGILGKDLAVKFEIIANNDILIYLDPLTDPYSDSTTGTDNANGATWNLELQNNLTATIGNASYDVGHLLGATGGGGNAGCIGCICTDPTFSKPYGKGSAWSAPS
;
A
#
# COMPACT_ATOMS: atom_id res chain seq x y z
N SER A 1 -2.75 9.55 24.13
CA SER A 1 -3.13 10.94 23.86
C SER A 1 -4.08 10.96 22.68
N GLU A 2 -5.27 11.55 22.84
CA GLU A 2 -6.12 11.87 21.70
C GLU A 2 -5.33 12.80 20.79
N LEU A 3 -5.11 12.39 19.55
CA LEU A 3 -4.45 13.23 18.55
C LEU A 3 -5.37 14.42 18.30
N GLU A 4 -4.85 15.63 18.48
CA GLU A 4 -5.59 16.86 18.29
C GLU A 4 -6.09 16.95 16.84
N ALA A 5 -7.40 17.08 16.68
CA ALA A 5 -7.99 17.22 15.36
C ALA A 5 -7.88 18.67 14.92
N ILE A 6 -7.42 18.91 13.70
CA ILE A 6 -7.26 20.24 13.11
C ILE A 6 -8.19 20.42 11.92
N GLU A 7 -8.62 21.66 11.68
CA GLU A 7 -9.40 22.02 10.50
C GLU A 7 -8.46 22.41 9.36
N ILE A 8 -8.70 21.83 8.17
CA ILE A 8 -7.99 22.17 6.94
C ILE A 8 -8.98 22.51 5.82
N ASN A 9 -8.50 23.24 4.80
CA ASN A 9 -9.23 23.51 3.57
C ASN A 9 -8.56 22.81 2.40
N LEU A 10 -9.36 22.13 1.56
CA LEU A 10 -8.91 21.53 0.31
C LEU A 10 -9.84 21.95 -0.81
N PRO A 11 -9.31 22.26 -2.02
CA PRO A 11 -10.15 22.54 -3.18
C PRO A 11 -10.78 21.26 -3.71
N ASN A 12 -12.05 21.32 -4.13
CA ASN A 12 -12.69 20.29 -4.92
C ASN A 12 -12.50 20.54 -6.43
N THR A 13 -13.01 19.64 -7.28
CA THR A 13 -12.90 19.73 -8.74
C THR A 13 -13.58 20.94 -9.38
N LEU A 14 -14.44 21.65 -8.64
CA LEU A 14 -15.05 22.91 -9.04
C LEU A 14 -14.23 24.13 -8.59
N GLY A 15 -13.08 23.93 -7.91
CA GLY A 15 -12.27 24.99 -7.33
C GLY A 15 -12.83 25.59 -6.04
N ILE A 16 -13.87 24.99 -5.46
CA ILE A 16 -14.48 25.42 -4.21
C ILE A 16 -13.68 24.86 -3.05
N GLN A 17 -13.36 25.73 -2.06
CA GLN A 17 -12.67 25.31 -0.84
C GLN A 17 -13.64 24.60 0.09
N GLU A 18 -13.31 23.38 0.48
CA GLU A 18 -14.08 22.55 1.40
C GLU A 18 -13.29 22.33 2.70
N ARG A 19 -14.00 22.37 3.82
CA ARG A 19 -13.43 22.22 5.16
C ARG A 19 -13.50 20.77 5.62
N PHE A 20 -12.40 20.30 6.21
CA PHE A 20 -12.28 18.97 6.79
C PHE A 20 -11.71 19.06 8.21
N LEU A 21 -12.25 18.25 9.10
CA LEU A 21 -11.66 18.02 10.42
C LEU A 21 -10.78 16.76 10.33
N VAL A 22 -9.46 16.91 10.51
CA VAL A 22 -8.48 15.85 10.27
C VAL A 22 -7.64 15.56 11.51
N SER A 23 -7.21 14.31 11.63
CA SER A 23 -6.24 13.87 12.64
C SER A 23 -5.16 13.01 11.99
N GLU A 24 -3.99 12.95 12.61
CA GLU A 24 -2.92 12.07 12.16
C GLU A 24 -3.36 10.59 12.24
N SER A 25 -3.01 9.83 11.24
CA SER A 25 -3.29 8.39 11.15
C SER A 25 -2.10 7.70 10.50
N SER A 26 -1.02 7.51 11.27
CA SER A 26 0.21 6.92 10.77
C SER A 26 -0.03 5.53 10.16
N ASN A 27 0.63 5.27 9.03
CA ASN A 27 0.73 3.93 8.44
C ASN A 27 1.98 3.19 8.93
N PHE A 28 2.87 3.85 9.66
CA PHE A 28 4.10 3.30 10.20
C PHE A 28 3.93 2.87 11.64
N ALA A 29 4.59 1.79 12.03
CA ALA A 29 4.81 1.48 13.43
C ALA A 29 5.56 2.65 14.13
N PRO A 30 5.35 2.88 15.43
CA PRO A 30 5.88 4.05 16.14
C PRO A 30 7.39 4.26 15.98
N GLU A 31 8.15 3.17 15.98
CA GLU A 31 9.61 3.22 15.85
C GLU A 31 10.04 3.69 14.45
N LEU A 32 9.38 3.19 13.40
CA LEU A 32 9.63 3.64 12.03
C LEU A 32 9.20 5.09 11.84
N GLN A 33 8.04 5.48 12.41
CA GLN A 33 7.57 6.86 12.38
C GLN A 33 8.55 7.83 13.05
N SER A 34 9.21 7.39 14.12
CA SER A 34 10.22 8.19 14.82
C SER A 34 11.50 8.39 14.01
N LYS A 35 11.88 7.40 13.19
CA LYS A 35 13.04 7.51 12.27
C LYS A 35 12.77 8.44 11.08
N TYR A 36 11.51 8.52 10.63
CA TYR A 36 11.09 9.28 9.46
C TYR A 36 9.94 10.24 9.81
N PRO A 37 10.19 11.24 10.68
CA PRO A 37 9.15 12.12 11.23
C PRO A 37 8.51 13.04 10.19
N GLU A 38 9.17 13.26 9.05
CA GLU A 38 8.66 14.09 7.95
C GLU A 38 7.69 13.37 7.03
N ILE A 39 7.52 12.05 7.17
CA ILE A 39 6.58 11.25 6.36
C ILE A 39 5.33 10.99 7.21
N ARG A 40 4.24 11.71 6.90
CA ARG A 40 3.01 11.68 7.70
C ARG A 40 1.82 11.27 6.88
N SER A 41 0.82 10.72 7.54
CA SER A 41 -0.49 10.43 6.95
C SER A 41 -1.62 10.82 7.89
N TYR A 42 -2.74 11.20 7.29
CA TYR A 42 -3.88 11.80 7.97
C TYR A 42 -5.17 11.24 7.42
N LYS A 43 -6.20 11.24 8.26
CA LYS A 43 -7.58 10.97 7.88
C LYS A 43 -8.49 12.03 8.46
N GLY A 44 -9.64 12.28 7.81
CA GLY A 44 -10.60 13.24 8.32
C GLY A 44 -11.98 13.10 7.69
N VAL A 45 -12.89 13.86 8.26
CA VAL A 45 -14.29 13.92 7.82
C VAL A 45 -14.61 15.33 7.34
N GLY A 46 -15.47 15.43 6.33
CA GLY A 46 -15.92 16.70 5.81
C GLY A 46 -16.77 17.48 6.82
N ILE A 47 -16.48 18.77 6.95
CA ILE A 47 -17.31 19.73 7.68
C ILE A 47 -18.36 20.32 6.73
N THR A 48 -17.91 20.71 5.54
CA THR A 48 -18.77 21.27 4.48
C THR A 48 -19.68 20.21 3.88
N ASP A 49 -19.11 19.08 3.48
CA ASP A 49 -19.82 17.90 3.00
C ASP A 49 -19.69 16.76 4.03
N LYS A 50 -20.76 16.46 4.75
CA LYS A 50 -20.78 15.43 5.80
C LYS A 50 -20.61 14.01 5.27
N THR A 51 -20.78 13.79 3.97
CA THR A 51 -20.55 12.47 3.31
C THR A 51 -19.10 12.26 2.94
N ALA A 52 -18.30 13.33 2.89
CA ALA A 52 -16.91 13.28 2.48
C ALA A 52 -15.99 12.72 3.57
N THR A 53 -15.08 11.87 3.16
CA THR A 53 -13.95 11.40 4.00
C THR A 53 -12.67 11.66 3.23
N VAL A 54 -11.68 12.28 3.88
CA VAL A 54 -10.38 12.57 3.30
C VAL A 54 -9.30 11.70 3.91
N TYR A 55 -8.40 11.22 3.06
CA TYR A 55 -7.15 10.56 3.41
C TYR A 55 -6.02 11.25 2.66
N PHE A 56 -4.96 11.61 3.35
CA PHE A 56 -3.82 12.23 2.69
C PHE A 56 -2.49 11.91 3.35
N SER A 57 -1.45 11.90 2.54
CA SER A 57 -0.07 11.83 2.98
C SER A 57 0.63 13.15 2.70
N ASN A 58 1.53 13.54 3.61
CA ASN A 58 2.43 14.66 3.45
C ASN A 58 3.87 14.21 3.71
N SER A 59 4.77 14.57 2.83
CA SER A 59 6.18 14.17 2.90
C SER A 59 7.06 15.16 2.13
N PRO A 60 8.40 15.05 2.16
CA PRO A 60 9.26 15.80 1.27
C PRO A 60 8.95 15.64 -0.22
N ARG A 61 8.17 14.64 -0.60
CA ARG A 61 7.65 14.43 -1.97
C ARG A 61 6.36 15.21 -2.28
N GLY A 62 5.82 15.94 -1.32
CA GLY A 62 4.61 16.75 -1.44
C GLY A 62 3.36 16.06 -0.87
N LEU A 63 2.25 16.75 -1.05
CA LEU A 63 0.92 16.32 -0.62
C LEU A 63 0.31 15.38 -1.66
N GLN A 64 -0.32 14.30 -1.19
CA GLN A 64 -1.18 13.43 -1.99
C GLN A 64 -2.46 13.14 -1.23
N THR A 65 -3.61 13.40 -1.85
CA THR A 65 -4.91 13.23 -1.20
C THR A 65 -5.79 12.23 -1.93
N MET A 66 -6.77 11.72 -1.22
CA MET A 66 -7.93 11.01 -1.73
C MET A 66 -9.14 11.46 -0.94
N VAL A 67 -10.15 11.99 -1.62
CA VAL A 67 -11.45 12.34 -1.02
C VAL A 67 -12.50 11.39 -1.57
N LEU A 68 -13.15 10.65 -0.68
CA LEU A 68 -14.26 9.76 -0.97
C LEU A 68 -15.56 10.42 -0.56
N ARG A 69 -16.62 10.32 -1.41
CA ARG A 69 -17.95 10.88 -1.16
C ARG A 69 -19.01 9.83 -1.42
N ALA A 70 -20.21 10.03 -0.85
CA ALA A 70 -21.36 9.25 -1.26
C ALA A 70 -21.82 9.69 -2.65
N ASP A 71 -22.10 8.72 -3.53
CA ASP A 71 -22.70 8.91 -4.86
C ASP A 71 -21.93 9.87 -5.81
N GLN A 72 -20.64 10.09 -5.56
CA GLN A 72 -19.78 10.92 -6.39
C GLN A 72 -18.46 10.22 -6.69
N ASP A 73 -17.78 10.71 -7.73
CA ASP A 73 -16.44 10.26 -8.06
C ASP A 73 -15.43 10.62 -6.96
N SER A 74 -14.49 9.75 -6.72
CA SER A 74 -13.35 10.04 -5.85
C SER A 74 -12.49 11.14 -6.45
N GLU A 75 -12.02 12.05 -5.62
CA GLU A 75 -11.13 13.16 -6.00
C GLU A 75 -9.73 12.95 -5.44
N TYR A 76 -8.73 13.37 -6.21
CA TYR A 76 -7.32 13.23 -5.85
C TYR A 76 -6.58 14.53 -6.12
N ILE A 77 -5.73 14.94 -5.18
CA ILE A 77 -4.74 15.99 -5.38
C ILE A 77 -3.37 15.33 -5.38
N GLU A 78 -2.59 15.57 -6.43
CA GLU A 78 -1.26 14.99 -6.61
C GLU A 78 -0.29 16.06 -7.10
N SER A 79 0.98 15.95 -6.72
CA SER A 79 2.02 16.82 -7.25
C SER A 79 2.15 16.62 -8.75
N TYR A 80 2.09 17.71 -9.52
CA TYR A 80 2.24 17.71 -10.98
C TYR A 80 3.67 18.00 -11.42
N SER A 81 4.37 18.87 -10.69
CA SER A 81 5.73 19.28 -11.03
C SER A 81 6.79 18.60 -10.14
N LYS A 82 7.98 18.41 -10.70
CA LYS A 82 9.14 17.92 -9.92
C LYS A 82 9.50 18.86 -8.76
N THR A 83 9.21 20.16 -8.90
CA THR A 83 9.43 21.16 -7.86
C THR A 83 8.37 21.16 -6.76
N LYS A 84 7.28 20.38 -6.93
CA LYS A 84 6.16 20.26 -5.99
C LYS A 84 5.44 21.59 -5.72
N SER A 85 5.58 22.56 -6.61
CA SER A 85 4.93 23.87 -6.53
C SER A 85 3.57 23.90 -7.24
N VAL A 86 3.31 22.91 -8.11
CA VAL A 86 2.06 22.77 -8.85
C VAL A 86 1.44 21.43 -8.55
N TYR A 87 0.15 21.46 -8.22
CA TYR A 87 -0.65 20.27 -7.97
C TYR A 87 -1.75 20.15 -9.03
N LYS A 88 -2.08 18.94 -9.40
CA LYS A 88 -3.26 18.62 -10.22
C LYS A 88 -4.34 18.03 -9.34
N LEU A 89 -5.58 18.41 -9.62
CA LEU A 89 -6.77 17.83 -9.04
C LEU A 89 -7.47 17.00 -10.13
N ILE A 90 -7.72 15.74 -9.85
CA ILE A 90 -8.30 14.78 -10.79
C ILE A 90 -9.44 13.99 -10.12
N THR A 91 -10.39 13.52 -10.92
CA THR A 91 -11.42 12.58 -10.49
C THR A 91 -11.11 11.17 -10.96
N SER A 92 -11.76 10.18 -10.36
CA SER A 92 -11.67 8.78 -10.82
C SER A 92 -12.11 8.59 -12.27
N LYS A 93 -13.04 9.38 -12.78
CA LYS A 93 -13.46 9.37 -14.20
C LYS A 93 -12.42 9.92 -15.16
N ASN A 94 -11.63 10.90 -14.72
CA ASN A 94 -10.63 11.56 -15.56
C ASN A 94 -9.28 10.83 -15.56
N LYS A 95 -9.17 9.69 -14.89
CA LYS A 95 -8.03 8.78 -15.09
C LYS A 95 -8.12 8.26 -16.52
N SER A 96 -7.19 8.69 -17.36
CA SER A 96 -7.07 8.26 -18.76
C SER A 96 -7.18 6.73 -18.85
N ASN A 97 -8.09 6.24 -19.67
CA ASN A 97 -8.21 4.82 -20.04
C ASN A 97 -7.02 4.27 -20.84
N ASN A 98 -5.94 5.03 -20.95
CA ASN A 98 -4.73 4.66 -21.67
C ASN A 98 -3.73 3.86 -20.83
N ASN A 99 -4.05 3.50 -19.59
CA ASN A 99 -3.26 2.49 -18.90
C ASN A 99 -3.60 1.12 -19.48
N PRO A 100 -2.61 0.35 -19.96
CA PRO A 100 -2.82 -1.04 -20.31
C PRO A 100 -3.45 -1.75 -19.12
N LEU A 101 -4.39 -2.63 -19.39
CA LEU A 101 -5.05 -3.44 -18.35
C LEU A 101 -3.96 -4.10 -17.52
N ILE A 102 -3.92 -3.79 -16.23
CA ILE A 102 -3.02 -4.48 -15.29
C ILE A 102 -3.47 -5.94 -15.28
N ALA A 103 -2.67 -6.82 -15.86
CA ALA A 103 -2.95 -8.23 -15.82
C ALA A 103 -2.70 -8.74 -14.40
N CYS A 104 -3.76 -9.07 -13.69
CA CYS A 104 -3.65 -9.83 -12.45
C CYS A 104 -3.46 -11.30 -12.80
N SER A 105 -2.32 -11.86 -12.45
CA SER A 105 -1.96 -13.26 -12.73
C SER A 105 -2.22 -14.19 -11.55
N THR A 106 -2.95 -13.72 -10.56
CA THR A 106 -3.34 -14.56 -9.44
C THR A 106 -4.33 -15.62 -9.90
N GLU A 107 -3.91 -16.88 -9.85
CA GLU A 107 -4.76 -18.03 -10.25
C GLU A 107 -5.55 -18.56 -9.05
N ASP A 108 -6.84 -18.70 -9.23
CA ASP A 108 -7.84 -19.14 -8.22
C ASP A 108 -7.94 -20.66 -8.10
N ARG A 109 -6.88 -21.40 -8.45
CA ARG A 109 -6.93 -22.85 -8.71
C ARG A 109 -7.17 -23.76 -7.51
N SER A 110 -6.83 -23.36 -6.30
CA SER A 110 -6.93 -24.26 -5.14
C SER A 110 -7.84 -23.76 -4.01
N LEU A 111 -8.42 -22.59 -4.20
CA LEU A 111 -9.01 -21.83 -3.10
C LEU A 111 -10.43 -22.22 -2.75
N ASN A 112 -11.20 -22.70 -3.72
CA ASN A 112 -12.65 -22.83 -3.57
C ASN A 112 -13.08 -23.85 -2.52
N SER A 113 -12.37 -24.95 -2.33
CA SER A 113 -12.78 -25.97 -1.36
C SER A 113 -12.29 -25.67 0.07
N GLU A 114 -11.06 -25.18 0.23
CA GLU A 114 -10.52 -24.86 1.56
C GLU A 114 -11.09 -23.55 2.13
N LEU A 115 -11.29 -22.52 1.30
CA LEU A 115 -11.94 -21.27 1.72
C LEU A 115 -13.43 -21.44 1.97
N GLN A 116 -14.14 -22.21 1.15
CA GLN A 116 -15.55 -22.52 1.42
C GLN A 116 -15.71 -23.25 2.74
N ASN A 117 -14.81 -24.17 3.08
CA ASN A 117 -14.80 -24.87 4.35
C ASN A 117 -14.40 -23.97 5.54
N LYS A 118 -13.56 -22.95 5.31
CA LYS A 118 -13.20 -21.93 6.32
C LYS A 118 -14.27 -20.84 6.43
N ALA A 119 -14.80 -20.35 5.32
CA ALA A 119 -15.81 -19.29 5.27
C ALA A 119 -17.12 -19.66 5.99
N SER A 120 -17.51 -20.94 5.95
CA SER A 120 -18.69 -21.43 6.66
C SER A 120 -18.58 -21.33 8.21
N LYS A 121 -17.37 -21.14 8.72
CA LYS A 121 -17.10 -21.04 10.17
C LYS A 121 -16.84 -19.60 10.67
N ILE A 122 -16.67 -18.64 9.76
CA ILE A 122 -16.34 -17.25 10.09
C ILE A 122 -17.60 -16.40 9.96
N LYS A 123 -18.06 -15.83 11.08
CA LYS A 123 -19.09 -14.78 11.03
C LYS A 123 -18.45 -13.52 10.47
N ALA A 124 -18.86 -13.09 9.30
CA ALA A 124 -18.30 -11.94 8.57
C ALA A 124 -18.51 -10.58 9.28
N ASN A 125 -19.25 -10.52 10.38
CA ASN A 125 -19.56 -9.29 11.12
C ASN A 125 -19.38 -9.51 12.62
N ASP A 126 -18.13 -9.54 13.05
CA ASP A 126 -17.77 -9.62 14.48
C ASP A 126 -17.55 -8.24 15.13
N LYS A 127 -17.70 -7.15 14.36
CA LYS A 127 -17.49 -5.75 14.78
C LYS A 127 -16.07 -5.46 15.28
N VAL A 128 -15.07 -6.21 14.82
CA VAL A 128 -13.68 -6.04 15.22
C VAL A 128 -12.92 -5.35 14.09
N PHE A 129 -12.29 -4.22 14.41
CA PHE A 129 -11.30 -3.59 13.56
C PHE A 129 -9.95 -4.28 13.74
N ARG A 130 -9.31 -4.69 12.65
CA ARG A 130 -8.06 -5.44 12.66
C ARG A 130 -6.91 -4.65 12.07
N THR A 131 -5.78 -4.64 12.77
CA THR A 131 -4.52 -4.13 12.23
C THR A 131 -3.58 -5.29 11.98
N TYR A 132 -3.04 -5.39 10.76
CA TYR A 132 -2.03 -6.37 10.38
C TYR A 132 -0.69 -5.69 10.16
N ARG A 133 0.38 -6.33 10.66
CA ARG A 133 1.76 -5.88 10.46
C ARG A 133 2.19 -6.19 9.03
N LEU A 134 2.57 -5.15 8.28
CA LEU A 134 2.96 -5.25 6.87
C LEU A 134 4.46 -5.12 6.72
N ALA A 135 5.12 -6.14 6.20
CA ALA A 135 6.48 -6.06 5.69
C ALA A 135 6.43 -5.64 4.21
N LEU A 136 6.78 -4.39 3.92
CA LEU A 136 6.66 -3.81 2.58
C LEU A 136 8.05 -3.61 1.99
N SER A 137 8.50 -4.56 1.17
CA SER A 137 9.78 -4.49 0.50
C SER A 137 9.70 -3.79 -0.86
N CYS A 138 10.84 -3.35 -1.37
CA CYS A 138 10.94 -2.90 -2.75
C CYS A 138 12.32 -3.21 -3.34
N ASN A 139 12.35 -3.41 -4.67
CA ASN A 139 13.58 -3.51 -5.42
C ASN A 139 14.26 -2.13 -5.62
N ALA A 140 15.47 -2.12 -6.10
CA ALA A 140 16.24 -0.89 -6.28
C ALA A 140 15.63 0.04 -7.36
N GLU A 141 14.98 -0.51 -8.37
CA GLU A 141 14.31 0.27 -9.40
C GLU A 141 13.15 1.10 -8.82
N TYR A 142 12.36 0.53 -7.89
CA TYR A 142 11.34 1.28 -7.17
C TYR A 142 11.98 2.40 -6.34
N THR A 143 13.05 2.10 -5.63
CA THR A 143 13.76 3.10 -4.82
C THR A 143 14.31 4.22 -5.70
N ASN A 144 14.91 3.89 -6.85
CA ASN A 144 15.41 4.86 -7.82
C ASN A 144 14.29 5.75 -8.38
N TYR A 145 13.12 5.19 -8.69
CA TYR A 145 11.95 5.97 -9.12
C TYR A 145 11.54 7.00 -8.07
N TYR A 146 11.68 6.66 -6.79
CA TYR A 146 11.37 7.55 -5.66
C TYR A 146 12.57 8.40 -5.20
N GLY A 147 13.62 8.51 -5.98
CA GLY A 147 14.75 9.43 -5.76
C GLY A 147 15.98 8.79 -5.13
N GLY A 148 16.10 7.47 -5.18
CA GLY A 148 17.31 6.72 -4.81
C GLY A 148 17.62 6.71 -3.32
N THR A 149 16.63 6.93 -2.46
CA THR A 149 16.82 6.94 -0.99
C THR A 149 15.75 6.14 -0.26
N VAL A 150 16.10 5.59 0.90
CA VAL A 150 15.15 4.88 1.77
C VAL A 150 13.96 5.77 2.14
N ALA A 151 14.19 7.02 2.52
CA ALA A 151 13.12 7.97 2.85
C ALA A 151 12.22 8.27 1.66
N GLY A 152 12.78 8.37 0.45
CA GLY A 152 12.01 8.56 -0.79
C GLY A 152 11.09 7.38 -1.09
N ALA A 153 11.59 6.15 -0.98
CA ALA A 153 10.81 4.93 -1.15
C ALA A 153 9.70 4.81 -0.09
N LEU A 154 10.03 5.05 1.19
CA LEU A 154 9.04 5.08 2.29
C LEU A 154 7.95 6.13 2.08
N ALA A 155 8.28 7.31 1.54
CA ALA A 155 7.29 8.32 1.22
C ALA A 155 6.31 7.84 0.13
N GLY A 156 6.80 7.13 -0.90
CA GLY A 156 5.97 6.49 -1.92
C GLY A 156 5.07 5.38 -1.33
N MET A 157 5.64 4.53 -0.50
CA MET A 157 4.92 3.47 0.23
C MET A 157 3.82 4.07 1.12
N ASN A 158 4.15 5.10 1.90
CA ASN A 158 3.19 5.76 2.78
C ASN A 158 2.02 6.37 2.01
N ALA A 159 2.28 7.01 0.86
CA ALA A 159 1.23 7.56 0.01
C ALA A 159 0.28 6.48 -0.53
N SER A 160 0.83 5.35 -0.98
CA SER A 160 0.04 4.20 -1.44
C SER A 160 -0.77 3.60 -0.29
N MET A 161 -0.15 3.36 0.86
CA MET A 161 -0.81 2.77 2.02
C MET A 161 -1.87 3.69 2.64
N THR A 162 -1.71 5.02 2.55
CA THR A 162 -2.74 5.97 2.97
C THR A 162 -4.05 5.77 2.21
N ARG A 163 -3.96 5.55 0.88
CA ARG A 163 -5.12 5.27 0.03
C ARG A 163 -5.70 3.88 0.28
N ILE A 164 -4.85 2.86 0.34
CA ILE A 164 -5.24 1.47 0.58
C ILE A 164 -5.94 1.34 1.95
N ASN A 165 -5.32 1.84 3.02
CA ASN A 165 -5.88 1.81 4.37
C ASN A 165 -7.17 2.63 4.49
N GLY A 166 -7.30 3.70 3.72
CA GLY A 166 -8.54 4.49 3.65
C GLY A 166 -9.72 3.66 3.15
N ILE A 167 -9.52 2.89 2.10
CA ILE A 167 -10.55 2.01 1.51
C ILE A 167 -10.78 0.80 2.40
N LEU A 168 -9.72 0.06 2.76
CA LEU A 168 -9.85 -1.16 3.55
C LEU A 168 -10.42 -0.91 4.95
N GLY A 169 -10.04 0.22 5.57
CA GLY A 169 -10.57 0.60 6.88
C GLY A 169 -12.07 0.90 6.85
N LYS A 170 -12.53 1.54 5.77
CA LYS A 170 -13.95 1.88 5.58
C LYS A 170 -14.79 0.64 5.23
N ASP A 171 -14.31 -0.18 4.29
CA ASP A 171 -15.11 -1.23 3.68
C ASP A 171 -14.98 -2.57 4.40
N LEU A 172 -13.79 -2.86 4.98
CA LEU A 172 -13.47 -4.17 5.55
C LEU A 172 -13.10 -4.12 7.04
N ALA A 173 -13.04 -2.94 7.67
CA ALA A 173 -12.54 -2.76 9.03
C ALA A 173 -11.11 -3.33 9.24
N VAL A 174 -10.25 -3.15 8.24
CA VAL A 174 -8.86 -3.63 8.22
C VAL A 174 -7.91 -2.47 7.97
N LYS A 175 -6.78 -2.47 8.66
CA LYS A 175 -5.64 -1.58 8.45
C LYS A 175 -4.36 -2.40 8.35
N PHE A 176 -3.44 -1.97 7.48
CA PHE A 176 -2.06 -2.41 7.48
C PHE A 176 -1.17 -1.37 8.15
N GLU A 177 -0.26 -1.82 9.01
CA GLU A 177 0.77 -1.00 9.63
C GLU A 177 2.14 -1.50 9.18
N ILE A 178 2.92 -0.61 8.57
CA ILE A 178 4.28 -0.93 8.11
C ILE A 178 5.17 -1.13 9.33
N ILE A 179 5.87 -2.25 9.38
CA ILE A 179 6.65 -2.70 10.55
C ILE A 179 7.79 -1.74 10.93
N ALA A 180 8.22 -1.81 12.18
CA ALA A 180 9.21 -0.91 12.80
C ALA A 180 10.58 -0.86 12.08
N ASN A 181 11.01 -1.98 11.54
CA ASN A 181 12.30 -2.14 10.86
C ASN A 181 12.16 -2.30 9.33
N ASN A 182 11.11 -1.73 8.75
CA ASN A 182 10.83 -1.85 7.31
C ASN A 182 11.90 -1.20 6.43
N ASP A 183 12.64 -0.24 6.96
CA ASP A 183 13.72 0.46 6.28
C ASP A 183 14.86 -0.47 5.79
N ILE A 184 15.08 -1.62 6.46
CA ILE A 184 16.06 -2.61 6.02
C ILE A 184 15.60 -3.48 4.85
N LEU A 185 14.33 -3.40 4.45
CA LEU A 185 13.74 -4.11 3.32
C LEU A 185 13.70 -3.26 2.04
N ILE A 186 14.33 -2.08 2.06
CA ILE A 186 14.39 -1.13 0.94
C ILE A 186 15.79 -1.19 0.32
N TYR A 187 15.86 -1.67 -0.91
CA TYR A 187 17.13 -1.88 -1.60
C TYR A 187 17.45 -0.69 -2.51
N LEU A 188 18.74 -0.31 -2.55
CA LEU A 188 19.21 0.88 -3.25
C LEU A 188 20.02 0.53 -4.51
N ASP A 189 20.62 -0.63 -4.55
CA ASP A 189 21.52 -1.06 -5.59
C ASP A 189 20.97 -2.32 -6.31
N PRO A 190 20.65 -2.23 -7.60
CA PRO A 190 20.10 -3.34 -8.37
C PRO A 190 21.07 -4.52 -8.57
N LEU A 191 22.37 -4.32 -8.27
CA LEU A 191 23.35 -5.41 -8.34
C LEU A 191 23.37 -6.27 -7.08
N THR A 192 22.82 -5.78 -5.98
CA THR A 192 22.86 -6.44 -4.66
C THR A 192 21.49 -6.66 -4.05
N ASP A 193 20.43 -6.16 -4.66
CA ASP A 193 19.09 -6.46 -4.17
C ASP A 193 18.74 -7.95 -4.39
N PRO A 194 17.88 -8.53 -3.57
CA PRO A 194 17.59 -9.96 -3.63
C PRO A 194 16.56 -10.35 -4.70
N TYR A 195 16.19 -9.44 -5.60
CA TYR A 195 15.13 -9.63 -6.56
C TYR A 195 15.67 -9.71 -7.97
N SER A 196 15.17 -10.68 -8.75
CA SER A 196 15.42 -10.77 -10.18
C SER A 196 14.92 -9.53 -10.90
N ASP A 197 15.46 -9.26 -12.10
CA ASP A 197 14.90 -8.22 -12.95
C ASP A 197 13.40 -8.44 -13.24
N SER A 198 12.70 -7.38 -13.66
CA SER A 198 11.26 -7.43 -13.84
C SER A 198 10.79 -8.42 -14.90
N THR A 199 11.60 -8.73 -15.90
CA THR A 199 11.24 -9.70 -16.95
C THR A 199 11.20 -11.13 -16.42
N THR A 200 12.10 -11.47 -15.50
CA THR A 200 12.14 -12.76 -14.81
C THR A 200 11.19 -12.78 -13.61
N GLY A 201 11.24 -11.73 -12.81
CA GLY A 201 10.50 -11.62 -11.54
C GLY A 201 8.98 -11.67 -11.70
N THR A 202 8.47 -11.10 -12.79
CA THR A 202 7.03 -11.05 -13.09
C THR A 202 6.55 -12.14 -14.04
N ASP A 203 7.45 -13.02 -14.52
CA ASP A 203 7.10 -14.09 -15.46
C ASP A 203 6.23 -15.17 -14.81
N ASN A 204 4.94 -15.09 -15.07
CA ASN A 204 3.96 -16.03 -14.54
C ASN A 204 3.98 -17.41 -15.19
N ALA A 205 4.58 -17.55 -16.38
CA ALA A 205 4.73 -18.85 -17.03
C ALA A 205 5.62 -19.79 -16.21
N ASN A 206 6.55 -19.22 -15.44
CA ASN A 206 7.46 -19.94 -14.54
C ASN A 206 7.13 -19.77 -13.04
N GLY A 207 5.94 -19.26 -12.69
CA GLY A 207 5.50 -19.15 -11.30
C GLY A 207 5.89 -17.87 -10.59
N ALA A 208 6.14 -16.78 -11.32
CA ALA A 208 6.47 -15.45 -10.80
C ALA A 208 7.55 -15.50 -9.70
N THR A 209 8.80 -15.45 -10.11
CA THR A 209 9.97 -15.61 -9.25
C THR A 209 9.98 -14.68 -8.03
N TRP A 210 9.50 -13.45 -8.20
CA TRP A 210 9.39 -12.47 -7.11
C TRP A 210 8.55 -12.94 -5.92
N ASN A 211 7.55 -13.80 -6.14
CA ASN A 211 6.77 -14.35 -5.02
C ASN A 211 7.65 -15.13 -4.06
N LEU A 212 8.51 -16.00 -4.58
CA LEU A 212 9.38 -16.83 -3.77
C LEU A 212 10.59 -16.06 -3.24
N GLU A 213 11.18 -15.19 -4.07
CA GLU A 213 12.29 -14.31 -3.67
C GLU A 213 11.89 -13.43 -2.50
N LEU A 214 10.71 -12.79 -2.54
CA LEU A 214 10.20 -12.01 -1.42
C LEU A 214 10.03 -12.85 -0.16
N GLN A 215 9.36 -14.00 -0.26
CA GLN A 215 9.13 -14.85 0.91
C GLN A 215 10.46 -15.29 1.54
N ASN A 216 11.44 -15.68 0.73
CA ASN A 216 12.76 -16.09 1.20
C ASN A 216 13.51 -14.91 1.85
N ASN A 217 13.47 -13.74 1.22
CA ASN A 217 14.12 -12.54 1.73
C ASN A 217 13.53 -12.11 3.08
N LEU A 218 12.21 -12.06 3.22
CA LEU A 218 11.56 -11.72 4.48
C LEU A 218 11.89 -12.73 5.58
N THR A 219 11.89 -14.03 5.25
CA THR A 219 12.24 -15.08 6.18
C THR A 219 13.68 -14.95 6.68
N ALA A 220 14.62 -14.67 5.77
CA ALA A 220 16.04 -14.54 6.11
C ALA A 220 16.39 -13.24 6.84
N THR A 221 15.76 -12.12 6.44
CA THR A 221 16.15 -10.77 6.91
C THR A 221 15.47 -10.38 8.22
N ILE A 222 14.18 -10.67 8.37
CA ILE A 222 13.40 -10.23 9.54
C ILE A 222 12.74 -11.38 10.32
N GLY A 223 12.70 -12.57 9.75
CA GLY A 223 12.02 -13.74 10.33
C GLY A 223 10.49 -13.67 10.24
N ASN A 224 9.86 -14.84 10.17
CA ASN A 224 8.41 -14.94 9.95
C ASN A 224 7.56 -14.40 11.11
N ALA A 225 8.08 -14.35 12.34
CA ALA A 225 7.35 -13.81 13.50
C ALA A 225 7.17 -12.28 13.45
N SER A 226 7.89 -11.57 12.59
CA SER A 226 7.96 -10.09 12.58
C SER A 226 6.81 -9.42 11.83
N TYR A 227 6.04 -10.15 11.02
CA TYR A 227 4.99 -9.60 10.16
C TYR A 227 3.81 -10.56 9.98
N ASP A 228 2.69 -10.04 9.51
CA ASP A 228 1.46 -10.79 9.23
C ASP A 228 1.17 -10.92 7.73
N VAL A 229 1.65 -9.93 6.95
CA VAL A 229 1.58 -9.86 5.48
C VAL A 229 2.87 -9.29 4.94
N GLY A 230 3.41 -9.85 3.88
CA GLY A 230 4.54 -9.31 3.13
C GLY A 230 4.15 -8.97 1.70
N HIS A 231 4.70 -7.85 1.17
CA HIS A 231 4.46 -7.42 -0.20
C HIS A 231 5.69 -6.77 -0.81
N LEU A 232 5.98 -7.06 -2.07
CA LEU A 232 7.04 -6.43 -2.86
C LEU A 232 6.45 -5.38 -3.80
N LEU A 233 7.06 -4.21 -3.83
CA LEU A 233 6.80 -3.17 -4.83
C LEU A 233 7.94 -3.11 -5.83
N GLY A 234 7.65 -3.40 -7.09
CA GLY A 234 8.54 -3.19 -8.22
C GLY A 234 8.23 -1.88 -8.97
N ALA A 235 9.16 -1.39 -9.79
CA ALA A 235 8.96 -0.18 -10.60
C ALA A 235 8.50 -0.46 -12.03
N THR A 236 8.74 -1.67 -12.55
CA THR A 236 8.45 -2.07 -13.93
C THR A 236 7.99 -3.53 -13.97
N GLY A 237 7.50 -3.97 -15.12
CA GLY A 237 7.12 -5.36 -15.37
C GLY A 237 5.61 -5.57 -15.49
N GLY A 238 4.84 -4.70 -14.89
CA GLY A 238 3.37 -4.71 -14.97
C GLY A 238 2.70 -5.83 -14.17
N GLY A 239 1.55 -5.52 -13.57
CA GLY A 239 0.71 -6.52 -12.94
C GLY A 239 0.95 -6.73 -11.46
N GLY A 240 0.55 -7.90 -10.99
CA GLY A 240 0.70 -8.33 -9.61
C GLY A 240 0.31 -9.79 -9.42
N ASN A 241 0.84 -10.40 -8.37
CA ASN A 241 0.52 -11.77 -7.99
C ASN A 241 0.51 -11.91 -6.48
N ALA A 242 -0.57 -12.47 -5.92
CA ALA A 242 -0.70 -12.66 -4.48
C ALA A 242 0.20 -13.80 -3.93
N GLY A 243 0.74 -14.65 -4.80
CA GLY A 243 1.52 -15.83 -4.42
C GLY A 243 0.74 -16.87 -3.64
N CYS A 244 0.15 -16.47 -2.54
CA CYS A 244 -0.71 -17.31 -1.72
C CYS A 244 -1.97 -16.56 -1.28
N ILE A 245 -3.13 -16.94 -1.79
CA ILE A 245 -4.42 -16.38 -1.37
C ILE A 245 -4.83 -17.00 -0.04
N GLY A 246 -5.32 -16.16 0.90
CA GLY A 246 -5.77 -16.61 2.21
C GLY A 246 -4.64 -16.97 3.19
N CYS A 247 -3.39 -16.62 2.86
CA CYS A 247 -2.22 -16.92 3.69
C CYS A 247 -1.85 -15.82 4.71
N ILE A 248 -2.74 -14.88 4.99
CA ILE A 248 -2.49 -13.90 6.06
C ILE A 248 -2.13 -14.65 7.34
N CYS A 249 -1.05 -14.25 8.01
CA CYS A 249 -0.49 -14.88 9.20
C CYS A 249 -0.06 -16.36 9.01
N THR A 250 0.03 -16.85 7.79
CA THR A 250 0.44 -18.24 7.52
C THR A 250 1.91 -18.28 7.09
N ASP A 251 2.73 -18.89 7.90
CA ASP A 251 4.17 -19.05 7.60
C ASP A 251 4.42 -20.03 6.45
N PRO A 252 5.49 -19.83 5.66
CA PRO A 252 5.90 -20.79 4.65
C PRO A 252 6.35 -22.10 5.30
N THR A 253 6.21 -23.19 4.56
CA THR A 253 6.75 -24.50 4.94
C THR A 253 7.56 -25.08 3.77
N PHE A 254 8.33 -26.14 4.03
CA PHE A 254 9.09 -26.80 2.97
C PHE A 254 8.19 -27.28 1.81
N SER A 255 7.00 -27.80 2.13
CA SER A 255 6.04 -28.29 1.13
C SER A 255 5.14 -27.18 0.54
N LYS A 256 5.05 -26.00 1.20
CA LYS A 256 4.30 -24.82 0.76
C LYS A 256 5.19 -23.60 0.92
N PRO A 257 6.13 -23.32 0.00
CA PRO A 257 7.12 -22.26 0.16
C PRO A 257 6.51 -20.86 0.03
N TYR A 258 5.35 -20.72 -0.55
CA TYR A 258 4.60 -19.48 -0.62
C TYR A 258 3.74 -19.33 0.63
N GLY A 259 4.07 -18.38 1.47
CA GLY A 259 3.33 -18.03 2.68
C GLY A 259 2.82 -16.59 2.64
N LYS A 260 2.64 -16.02 3.81
CA LYS A 260 2.16 -14.65 4.02
C LYS A 260 3.05 -13.55 3.42
N GLY A 261 4.29 -13.86 3.03
CA GLY A 261 5.28 -12.94 2.47
C GLY A 261 5.51 -13.16 0.97
N SER A 262 4.51 -13.55 0.19
CA SER A 262 4.73 -13.93 -1.21
C SER A 262 3.94 -13.12 -2.25
N ALA A 263 3.52 -11.90 -1.93
CA ALA A 263 2.78 -11.05 -2.86
C ALA A 263 3.64 -9.94 -3.45
N TRP A 264 3.39 -9.57 -4.71
CA TRP A 264 4.05 -8.42 -5.34
C TRP A 264 3.11 -7.62 -6.24
N SER A 265 3.50 -6.37 -6.51
CA SER A 265 2.86 -5.47 -7.48
C SER A 265 3.90 -4.62 -8.18
N ALA A 266 3.71 -4.38 -9.48
CA ALA A 266 4.53 -3.46 -10.27
C ALA A 266 3.67 -2.70 -11.28
N PRO A 267 3.99 -1.43 -11.60
CA PRO A 267 3.33 -0.70 -12.68
C PRO A 267 3.75 -1.28 -14.04
N SER A 268 2.86 -1.15 -15.02
CA SER A 268 3.10 -1.51 -16.42
C SER A 268 3.89 -0.42 -17.17
#